data_23b14409377d6730a6759772b6e725c7
#
_entry.id   23b14409377d6730a6759772b6e725c7
#
_cell.length_a   1.000
_cell.length_b   1.000
_cell.length_c   1.000
_cell.angle_alpha   90.00
_cell.angle_beta   90.00
_cell.angle_gamma   90.00
#
_symmetry.space_group_name_H-M   'P 1'
#
loop_
_entity.id
_entity.type
_entity.pdbx_description
1 polymer ?
#
loop_
_entity_poly.entity_id
_entity_poly.type
_entity_poly.pdbx_seq_one_letter_code
_entity_poly.pdbx_strand_id
1 'polypeptide(L)'
;IYVSDAFRTAGMETEVYTPFVCGAFTELFSKDKAVKALDEGKVVFFAGGTGHPYFSTDTATALRAIEIEADAILLAKSIDGVYDSDPAVNENAVKYDSITMEEVLDQKLGVIDLTATIMCLENKMPLAVFGLNEENSIENLMKGEFNGTYVTV
;
A
#
# COMPACT_ATOMS: atom_id res chain seq x y z
N ILE A 1 16.07 6.21 -1.23
CA ILE A 1 16.84 7.14 -2.08
C ILE A 1 17.02 6.56 -3.49
N TYR A 2 17.59 5.35 -3.64
CA TYR A 2 17.87 4.79 -4.97
C TYR A 2 16.67 4.76 -5.92
N VAL A 3 15.49 4.34 -5.44
CA VAL A 3 14.26 4.33 -6.24
C VAL A 3 13.85 5.75 -6.63
N SER A 4 13.90 6.70 -5.68
CA SER A 4 13.63 8.12 -5.93
C SER A 4 14.55 8.71 -7.02
N ASP A 5 15.85 8.37 -6.99
CA ASP A 5 16.81 8.84 -8.01
C ASP A 5 16.53 8.22 -9.39
N ALA A 6 16.08 6.96 -9.44
CA ALA A 6 15.63 6.33 -10.69
C ALA A 6 14.41 7.06 -11.29
N PHE A 7 13.44 7.44 -10.49
CA PHE A 7 12.28 8.23 -10.92
C PHE A 7 12.70 9.63 -11.42
N ARG A 8 13.60 10.31 -10.71
CA ARG A 8 14.16 11.61 -11.16
C ARG A 8 14.88 11.49 -12.49
N THR A 9 15.64 10.40 -12.67
CA THR A 9 16.33 10.12 -13.96
C THR A 9 15.32 9.92 -15.10
N ALA A 10 14.14 9.38 -14.79
CA ALA A 10 13.04 9.24 -15.74
C ALA A 10 12.22 10.53 -15.93
N GLY A 11 12.62 11.65 -15.33
CA GLY A 11 12.00 12.97 -15.50
C GLY A 11 10.85 13.27 -14.53
N MET A 12 10.66 12.47 -13.49
CA MET A 12 9.66 12.71 -12.46
C MET A 12 10.23 13.42 -11.25
N GLU A 13 9.56 14.43 -10.74
CA GLU A 13 9.93 15.05 -9.47
C GLU A 13 9.55 14.15 -8.29
N THR A 14 10.43 14.06 -7.29
CA THR A 14 10.21 13.18 -6.15
C THR A 14 10.57 13.84 -4.83
N GLU A 15 9.86 13.45 -3.77
CA GLU A 15 10.23 13.74 -2.38
C GLU A 15 10.30 12.45 -1.55
N VAL A 16 11.14 12.45 -0.51
CA VAL A 16 11.33 11.29 0.37
C VAL A 16 11.16 11.74 1.81
N TYR A 17 10.16 11.19 2.50
CA TYR A 17 9.85 11.48 3.90
C TYR A 17 10.16 10.30 4.80
N THR A 18 10.68 10.61 5.99
CA THR A 18 10.92 9.63 7.05
C THR A 18 10.29 10.09 8.38
N PRO A 19 9.85 9.18 9.25
CA PRO A 19 9.24 9.53 10.53
C PRO A 19 10.24 10.07 11.57
N PHE A 20 11.52 10.00 11.26
CA PHE A 20 12.62 10.51 12.07
C PHE A 20 13.67 11.18 11.18
N VAL A 21 14.52 12.02 11.76
CA VAL A 21 15.61 12.66 11.01
C VAL A 21 16.63 11.62 10.54
N CYS A 22 16.83 11.55 9.22
CA CYS A 22 17.75 10.60 8.58
C CYS A 22 18.74 11.33 7.67
N GLY A 23 19.66 12.05 8.29
CA GLY A 23 20.68 12.83 7.58
C GLY A 23 20.10 13.94 6.69
N ALA A 24 20.81 14.27 5.61
CA ALA A 24 20.43 15.33 4.67
C ALA A 24 19.71 14.78 3.40
N PHE A 25 19.36 13.50 3.38
CA PHE A 25 18.82 12.83 2.18
C PHE A 25 17.31 12.68 2.18
N THR A 26 16.68 12.92 3.33
CA THR A 26 15.23 12.79 3.51
C THR A 26 14.70 13.96 4.31
N GLU A 27 13.43 14.28 4.11
CA GLU A 27 12.70 15.24 4.93
C GLU A 27 12.00 14.52 6.10
N LEU A 28 11.88 15.20 7.23
CA LEU A 28 11.02 14.74 8.30
C LEU A 28 9.56 14.79 7.83
N PHE A 29 8.82 13.69 8.04
CA PHE A 29 7.43 13.60 7.60
C PHE A 29 6.58 14.74 8.19
N SER A 30 5.80 15.34 7.32
CA SER A 30 4.76 16.29 7.62
C SER A 30 3.61 16.06 6.64
N LYS A 31 2.39 15.85 7.16
CA LYS A 31 1.18 15.70 6.33
C LYS A 31 1.08 16.81 5.30
N ASP A 32 1.13 18.06 5.76
CA ASP A 32 0.92 19.25 4.90
C ASP A 32 1.95 19.33 3.76
N LYS A 33 3.21 19.01 4.05
CA LYS A 33 4.25 18.97 3.03
C LYS A 33 4.04 17.84 2.03
N ALA A 34 3.66 16.65 2.51
CA ALA A 34 3.43 15.49 1.66
C ALA A 34 2.23 15.70 0.74
N VAL A 35 1.10 16.19 1.26
CA VAL A 35 -0.09 16.52 0.46
C VAL A 35 0.24 17.59 -0.57
N LYS A 36 0.94 18.66 -0.19
CA LYS A 36 1.37 19.69 -1.13
C LYS A 36 2.25 19.12 -2.24
N ALA A 37 3.19 18.24 -1.93
CA ALA A 37 4.05 17.62 -2.94
C ALA A 37 3.25 16.75 -3.92
N LEU A 38 2.24 16.00 -3.42
CA LEU A 38 1.32 15.22 -4.25
C LEU A 38 0.46 16.11 -5.14
N ASP A 39 -0.07 17.22 -4.61
CA ASP A 39 -0.85 18.21 -5.38
C ASP A 39 -0.02 18.89 -6.49
N GLU A 40 1.28 19.02 -6.27
CA GLU A 40 2.25 19.50 -7.28
C GLU A 40 2.60 18.43 -8.33
N GLY A 41 2.02 17.22 -8.23
CA GLY A 41 2.26 16.10 -9.16
C GLY A 41 3.56 15.35 -8.94
N LYS A 42 4.17 15.50 -7.77
CA LYS A 42 5.40 14.76 -7.41
C LYS A 42 5.08 13.34 -6.95
N VAL A 43 6.06 12.45 -7.13
CA VAL A 43 6.04 11.12 -6.51
C VAL A 43 6.64 11.20 -5.11
N VAL A 44 5.87 10.83 -4.10
CA VAL A 44 6.28 10.92 -2.71
C VAL A 44 6.59 9.52 -2.16
N PHE A 45 7.81 9.36 -1.64
CA PHE A 45 8.26 8.13 -1.00
C PHE A 45 8.22 8.27 0.51
N PHE A 46 7.54 7.35 1.18
CA PHE A 46 7.57 7.21 2.64
C PHE A 46 8.46 6.05 3.03
N ALA A 47 9.50 6.31 3.80
CA ALA A 47 10.47 5.31 4.23
C ALA A 47 10.66 5.34 5.76
N GLY A 48 11.03 4.19 6.34
CA GLY A 48 11.28 4.06 7.78
C GLY A 48 10.04 3.69 8.61
N GLY A 49 8.95 3.27 7.97
CA GLY A 49 7.75 2.78 8.64
C GLY A 49 7.05 3.85 9.48
N THR A 50 6.54 3.48 10.65
CA THR A 50 5.95 4.41 11.63
C THR A 50 7.01 5.17 12.44
N GLY A 51 8.26 4.72 12.43
CA GLY A 51 9.33 5.19 13.32
C GLY A 51 9.23 4.64 14.75
N HIS A 52 8.30 3.74 15.02
CA HIS A 52 8.08 3.10 16.31
C HIS A 52 8.23 1.58 16.23
N PRO A 53 8.77 0.92 17.28
CA PRO A 53 8.81 -0.53 17.35
C PRO A 53 7.40 -1.11 17.46
N TYR A 54 7.26 -2.42 17.17
CA TYR A 54 6.02 -3.20 17.24
C TYR A 54 4.96 -2.89 16.18
N PHE A 55 5.19 -1.95 15.27
CA PHE A 55 4.32 -1.71 14.12
C PHE A 55 4.95 -2.28 12.85
N SER A 56 4.12 -2.94 12.06
CA SER A 56 4.53 -3.47 10.75
C SER A 56 4.58 -2.39 9.67
N THR A 57 5.09 -2.76 8.50
CA THR A 57 5.03 -1.91 7.31
C THR A 57 3.60 -1.76 6.77
N ASP A 58 2.72 -2.76 6.98
CA ASP A 58 1.31 -2.68 6.62
C ASP A 58 0.61 -1.59 7.43
N THR A 59 0.83 -1.56 8.77
CA THR A 59 0.34 -0.48 9.64
C THR A 59 0.88 0.89 9.20
N ALA A 60 2.16 0.97 8.85
CA ALA A 60 2.74 2.24 8.38
C ALA A 60 2.11 2.69 7.05
N THR A 61 1.81 1.76 6.15
CA THR A 61 1.14 2.04 4.87
C THR A 61 -0.26 2.59 5.10
N ALA A 62 -1.07 1.91 5.93
CA ALA A 62 -2.40 2.36 6.28
C ALA A 62 -2.38 3.77 6.93
N LEU A 63 -1.47 3.98 7.89
CA LEU A 63 -1.31 5.28 8.56
C LEU A 63 -1.00 6.39 7.56
N ARG A 64 -0.02 6.19 6.69
CA ARG A 64 0.37 7.22 5.70
C ARG A 64 -0.74 7.48 4.69
N ALA A 65 -1.41 6.43 4.18
CA ALA A 65 -2.52 6.60 3.25
C ALA A 65 -3.66 7.44 3.85
N ILE A 66 -4.02 7.17 5.10
CA ILE A 66 -5.06 7.93 5.81
C ILE A 66 -4.62 9.37 6.06
N GLU A 67 -3.38 9.59 6.51
CA GLU A 67 -2.87 10.95 6.80
C GLU A 67 -2.82 11.84 5.56
N ILE A 68 -2.46 11.29 4.39
CA ILE A 68 -2.41 12.04 3.13
C ILE A 68 -3.74 12.04 2.38
N GLU A 69 -4.78 11.47 2.95
CA GLU A 69 -6.13 11.39 2.35
C GLU A 69 -6.13 10.69 0.99
N ALA A 70 -5.39 9.58 0.88
CA ALA A 70 -5.34 8.80 -0.35
C ALA A 70 -6.70 8.16 -0.66
N ASP A 71 -7.01 7.98 -1.95
CA ASP A 71 -8.26 7.36 -2.41
C ASP A 71 -8.28 5.84 -2.18
N ALA A 72 -7.12 5.19 -2.21
CA ALA A 72 -6.97 3.75 -2.01
C ALA A 72 -5.53 3.36 -1.69
N ILE A 73 -5.35 2.15 -1.16
CA ILE A 73 -4.04 1.52 -0.99
C ILE A 73 -3.89 0.40 -2.04
N LEU A 74 -2.82 0.43 -2.80
CA LEU A 74 -2.49 -0.57 -3.80
C LEU A 74 -1.36 -1.45 -3.28
N LEU A 75 -1.64 -2.72 -2.99
CA LEU A 75 -0.70 -3.69 -2.41
C LEU A 75 -0.16 -4.63 -3.47
N ALA A 76 1.02 -4.34 -3.97
CA ALA A 76 1.77 -5.26 -4.83
C ALA A 76 2.46 -6.32 -3.97
N LYS A 77 1.99 -7.56 -4.03
CA LYS A 77 2.49 -8.68 -3.21
C LYS A 77 3.05 -9.82 -4.08
N SER A 78 3.69 -10.79 -3.44
CA SER A 78 4.13 -12.03 -4.11
C SER A 78 2.95 -12.94 -4.50
N ILE A 79 1.83 -12.82 -3.78
CA ILE A 79 0.55 -13.44 -4.07
C ILE A 79 -0.32 -12.46 -4.87
N ASP A 80 -1.07 -12.97 -5.83
CA ASP A 80 -1.81 -12.17 -6.82
C ASP A 80 -3.21 -11.74 -6.38
N GLY A 81 -3.57 -11.95 -5.12
CA GLY A 81 -4.88 -11.56 -4.57
C GLY A 81 -5.15 -12.13 -3.19
N VAL A 82 -6.40 -12.04 -2.76
CA VAL A 82 -6.90 -12.63 -1.51
C VAL A 82 -7.61 -13.93 -1.83
N TYR A 83 -7.31 -14.97 -1.06
CA TYR A 83 -7.86 -16.32 -1.22
C TYR A 83 -8.62 -16.73 0.05
N ASP A 84 -9.56 -17.66 -0.10
CA ASP A 84 -10.31 -18.27 1.02
C ASP A 84 -9.42 -19.15 1.92
N SER A 85 -8.28 -19.57 1.40
CA SER A 85 -7.27 -20.36 2.10
C SER A 85 -5.90 -20.15 1.47
N ASP A 86 -4.83 -20.57 2.13
CA ASP A 86 -3.47 -20.42 1.61
C ASP A 86 -3.25 -21.26 0.35
N PRO A 87 -3.07 -20.68 -0.84
CA PRO A 87 -2.88 -21.42 -2.08
C PRO A 87 -1.56 -22.21 -2.12
N ALA A 88 -0.59 -21.88 -1.27
CA ALA A 88 0.64 -22.66 -1.15
C ALA A 88 0.42 -24.01 -0.44
N VAL A 89 -0.66 -24.14 0.32
CA VAL A 89 -1.02 -25.34 1.09
C VAL A 89 -2.23 -26.05 0.48
N ASN A 90 -3.20 -25.30 -0.04
CA ASN A 90 -4.44 -25.80 -0.62
C ASN A 90 -4.52 -25.46 -2.11
N GLU A 91 -4.29 -26.46 -2.96
CA GLU A 91 -4.38 -26.32 -4.42
C GLU A 91 -5.79 -25.95 -4.93
N ASN A 92 -6.83 -26.11 -4.09
CA ASN A 92 -8.20 -25.74 -4.40
C ASN A 92 -8.59 -24.37 -3.82
N ALA A 93 -7.64 -23.59 -3.32
CA ALA A 93 -7.90 -22.24 -2.82
C ALA A 93 -8.55 -21.38 -3.91
N VAL A 94 -9.62 -20.69 -3.57
CA VAL A 94 -10.36 -19.82 -4.48
C VAL A 94 -10.01 -18.37 -4.22
N LYS A 95 -9.58 -17.68 -5.27
CA LYS A 95 -9.30 -16.25 -5.23
C LYS A 95 -10.61 -15.45 -5.26
N TYR A 96 -10.70 -14.42 -4.44
CA TYR A 96 -11.79 -13.46 -4.50
C TYR A 96 -11.49 -12.38 -5.55
N ASP A 97 -12.46 -12.05 -6.39
CA ASP A 97 -12.39 -10.84 -7.22
C ASP A 97 -12.65 -9.59 -6.37
N SER A 98 -13.56 -9.70 -5.41
CA SER A 98 -13.86 -8.66 -4.43
C SER A 98 -14.30 -9.29 -3.10
N ILE A 99 -13.94 -8.65 -1.99
CA ILE A 99 -14.29 -9.05 -0.63
C ILE A 99 -14.39 -7.79 0.24
N THR A 100 -15.23 -7.80 1.27
CA THR A 100 -15.27 -6.68 2.23
C THR A 100 -14.18 -6.82 3.30
N MET A 101 -13.78 -5.69 3.89
CA MET A 101 -12.81 -5.68 4.98
C MET A 101 -13.33 -6.40 6.23
N GLU A 102 -14.65 -6.35 6.47
CA GLU A 102 -15.31 -7.10 7.54
C GLU A 102 -15.18 -8.60 7.30
N GLU A 103 -15.43 -9.08 6.08
CA GLU A 103 -15.27 -10.51 5.73
C GLU A 103 -13.81 -10.96 5.84
N VAL A 104 -12.84 -10.11 5.46
CA VAL A 104 -11.41 -10.38 5.67
C VAL A 104 -11.12 -10.59 7.15
N LEU A 105 -11.66 -9.73 8.00
CA LEU A 105 -11.49 -9.80 9.45
C LEU A 105 -12.17 -11.04 10.05
N ASP A 106 -13.42 -11.30 9.70
CA ASP A 106 -14.22 -12.42 10.22
C ASP A 106 -13.62 -13.77 9.83
N GLN A 107 -13.15 -13.90 8.60
CA GLN A 107 -12.52 -15.11 8.08
C GLN A 107 -11.04 -15.20 8.45
N LYS A 108 -10.46 -14.16 9.09
CA LYS A 108 -9.05 -14.08 9.49
C LYS A 108 -8.08 -14.26 8.31
N LEU A 109 -8.43 -13.71 7.17
CA LEU A 109 -7.59 -13.77 5.98
C LEU A 109 -6.37 -12.84 6.15
N GLY A 110 -5.18 -13.36 5.82
CA GLY A 110 -3.90 -12.67 6.04
C GLY A 110 -3.55 -11.65 4.95
N VAL A 111 -4.43 -10.69 4.67
CA VAL A 111 -4.20 -9.66 3.65
C VAL A 111 -3.15 -8.65 4.11
N ILE A 112 -3.43 -8.03 5.26
CA ILE A 112 -2.57 -7.11 6.01
C ILE A 112 -2.68 -7.45 7.50
N ASP A 113 -1.83 -6.87 8.35
CA ASP A 113 -1.94 -7.12 9.79
C ASP A 113 -3.24 -6.53 10.39
N LEU A 114 -3.61 -7.04 11.58
CA LEU A 114 -4.86 -6.67 12.23
C LEU A 114 -4.96 -5.16 12.51
N THR A 115 -3.87 -4.51 12.90
CA THR A 115 -3.86 -3.07 13.19
C THR A 115 -4.16 -2.28 11.93
N ALA A 116 -3.50 -2.61 10.81
CA ALA A 116 -3.75 -1.99 9.52
C ALA A 116 -5.20 -2.25 9.04
N THR A 117 -5.72 -3.48 9.23
CA THR A 117 -7.09 -3.84 8.87
C THR A 117 -8.11 -2.96 9.58
N ILE A 118 -7.98 -2.81 10.91
CA ILE A 118 -8.88 -1.97 11.71
C ILE A 118 -8.76 -0.50 11.31
N MET A 119 -7.54 0.00 11.09
CA MET A 119 -7.34 1.38 10.63
C MET A 119 -8.02 1.65 9.29
N CYS A 120 -7.89 0.74 8.33
CA CYS A 120 -8.55 0.86 7.02
C CYS A 120 -10.07 0.81 7.15
N LEU A 121 -10.61 -0.10 7.97
CA LEU A 121 -12.04 -0.22 8.20
C LEU A 121 -12.64 1.06 8.82
N GLU A 122 -12.04 1.56 9.91
CA GLU A 122 -12.53 2.77 10.62
C GLU A 122 -12.45 4.03 9.77
N ASN A 123 -11.46 4.13 8.89
CA ASN A 123 -11.24 5.30 8.03
C ASN A 123 -11.77 5.12 6.60
N LYS A 124 -12.48 4.02 6.33
CA LYS A 124 -13.06 3.71 5.02
C LYS A 124 -12.02 3.73 3.88
N MET A 125 -10.83 3.19 4.14
CA MET A 125 -9.73 3.13 3.20
C MET A 125 -9.77 1.81 2.42
N PRO A 126 -10.16 1.79 1.14
CA PRO A 126 -10.20 0.58 0.35
C PRO A 126 -8.79 0.14 -0.07
N LEU A 127 -8.64 -1.16 -0.35
CA LEU A 127 -7.39 -1.69 -0.88
C LEU A 127 -7.63 -2.44 -2.19
N ALA A 128 -6.56 -2.55 -3.00
CA ALA A 128 -6.45 -3.53 -4.06
C ALA A 128 -5.18 -4.37 -3.86
N VAL A 129 -5.31 -5.69 -3.89
CA VAL A 129 -4.20 -6.64 -3.76
C VAL A 129 -3.91 -7.29 -5.10
N PHE A 130 -2.67 -7.24 -5.57
CA PHE A 130 -2.29 -7.79 -6.87
C PHE A 130 -0.86 -8.34 -6.87
N GLY A 131 -0.55 -9.18 -7.87
CA GLY A 131 0.76 -9.82 -8.02
C GLY A 131 1.82 -8.85 -8.54
N LEU A 132 2.89 -8.65 -7.77
CA LEU A 132 4.03 -7.83 -8.18
C LEU A 132 4.81 -8.45 -9.36
N ASN A 133 4.85 -9.78 -9.43
CA ASN A 133 5.65 -10.52 -10.40
C ASN A 133 4.94 -10.75 -11.75
N GLU A 134 3.70 -10.35 -11.88
CA GLU A 134 2.98 -10.40 -13.15
C GLU A 134 3.50 -9.32 -14.10
N GLU A 135 3.60 -9.66 -15.37
CA GLU A 135 4.07 -8.72 -16.39
C GLU A 135 3.13 -7.52 -16.49
N ASN A 136 3.70 -6.32 -16.39
CA ASN A 136 2.98 -5.04 -16.44
C ASN A 136 1.88 -4.88 -15.36
N SER A 137 1.96 -5.59 -14.24
CA SER A 137 0.90 -5.63 -13.21
C SER A 137 0.46 -4.24 -12.73
N ILE A 138 1.40 -3.33 -12.50
CA ILE A 138 1.11 -1.95 -12.07
C ILE A 138 0.46 -1.15 -13.21
N GLU A 139 0.96 -1.29 -14.44
CA GLU A 139 0.41 -0.61 -15.61
C GLU A 139 -1.03 -1.11 -15.92
N ASN A 140 -1.24 -2.42 -15.86
CA ASN A 140 -2.55 -3.04 -16.06
C ASN A 140 -3.56 -2.59 -15.00
N LEU A 141 -3.14 -2.51 -13.72
CA LEU A 141 -3.96 -1.97 -12.66
C LEU A 141 -4.41 -0.52 -12.97
N MET A 142 -3.48 0.33 -13.41
CA MET A 142 -3.80 1.73 -13.76
C MET A 142 -4.69 1.88 -14.99
N LYS A 143 -4.71 0.87 -15.88
CA LYS A 143 -5.61 0.80 -17.04
C LYS A 143 -6.98 0.19 -16.72
N GLY A 144 -7.18 -0.34 -15.51
CA GLY A 144 -8.38 -1.08 -15.12
C GLY A 144 -8.40 -2.55 -15.59
N GLU A 145 -7.30 -3.05 -16.13
CA GLU A 145 -7.09 -4.45 -16.50
C GLU A 145 -6.52 -5.22 -15.31
N PHE A 146 -7.26 -5.26 -14.24
CA PHE A 146 -6.80 -5.69 -12.94
C PHE A 146 -7.06 -7.19 -12.71
N ASN A 147 -5.99 -7.94 -12.44
CA ASN A 147 -6.04 -9.35 -12.03
C ASN A 147 -5.64 -9.49 -10.56
N GLY A 148 -6.53 -9.16 -9.66
CA GLY A 148 -6.28 -9.19 -8.22
C GLY A 148 -7.57 -9.18 -7.43
N THR A 149 -7.52 -8.74 -6.18
CA THR A 149 -8.70 -8.65 -5.31
C THR A 149 -8.93 -7.22 -4.86
N TYR A 150 -10.13 -6.69 -5.07
CA TYR A 150 -10.59 -5.47 -4.42
C TYR A 150 -11.08 -5.78 -3.01
N VAL A 151 -10.56 -5.04 -2.01
CA VAL A 151 -11.05 -5.10 -0.63
C VAL A 151 -11.76 -3.80 -0.34
N THR A 152 -13.09 -3.89 -0.25
CA THR A 152 -13.99 -2.75 -0.02
C THR A 152 -14.27 -2.54 1.47
N VAL A 153 -14.74 -1.36 1.86
CA VAL A 153 -15.11 -0.96 3.22
C VAL A 153 -16.51 -0.38 3.27
#